data_a33eb3d088e4edb4146c0d3680174552
#
_entry.id   a33eb3d088e4edb4146c0d3680174552
#
_cell.length_a   1.000
_cell.length_b   1.000
_cell.length_c   1.000
_cell.angle_alpha   90.00
_cell.angle_beta   90.00
_cell.angle_gamma   90.00
#
_symmetry.space_group_name_H-M   'P 1'
#
loop_
_entity.id
_entity.type
_entity.pdbx_description
1 polymer ?
#
loop_
_entity_poly.entity_id
_entity_poly.type
_entity_poly.pdbx_seq_one_letter_code
_entity_poly.pdbx_strand_id
1 'polypeptide(L)'
;AEEEQMTSKADRIKELTEILNRASKAYYMQDTEIMSNYEYDALYDELVQLEKETGITLSNSPTIHVGYEVVSELPKEEHEYPMLSLDKTKDVQTLSDWLGDQMGVLSWKMDGLTIVLTYDNGELVKAVTRGNGYVGEVITNNAKVFKNVPHRIAFKGKLTLRGEAVIKYSDFNALNNQIEDSEAKYKNPRNRPSAEQCGDCGAECFLFRFHTCCC
;
A
#
# COMPACT_ATOMS: atom_id res chain seq x y z
N ALA A 1 28.24 -15.95 26.60
CA ALA A 1 26.87 -16.49 26.35
C ALA A 1 25.89 -15.38 25.96
N GLU A 2 25.70 -14.31 26.76
CA GLU A 2 24.75 -13.22 26.41
C GLU A 2 25.23 -12.36 25.25
N GLU A 3 26.52 -12.02 25.17
CA GLU A 3 27.09 -11.29 24.04
C GLU A 3 27.04 -12.09 22.72
N GLU A 4 27.30 -13.37 22.75
CA GLU A 4 27.21 -14.24 21.58
C GLU A 4 25.75 -14.35 21.09
N GLN A 5 24.78 -14.41 22.00
CA GLN A 5 23.38 -14.49 21.66
C GLN A 5 22.88 -13.14 21.09
N MET A 6 23.39 -12.02 21.59
CA MET A 6 23.05 -10.70 21.05
C MET A 6 23.66 -10.46 19.66
N THR A 7 24.89 -10.92 19.41
CA THR A 7 25.53 -10.87 18.09
C THR A 7 24.74 -11.71 17.07
N SER A 8 24.32 -12.93 17.43
CA SER A 8 23.51 -13.80 16.59
C SER A 8 22.16 -13.17 16.21
N LYS A 9 21.49 -12.50 17.16
CA LYS A 9 20.22 -11.79 16.88
C LYS A 9 20.44 -10.58 15.98
N ALA A 10 21.52 -9.82 16.16
CA ALA A 10 21.85 -8.69 15.30
C ALA A 10 22.16 -9.12 13.85
N ASP A 11 22.85 -10.25 13.67
CA ASP A 11 23.10 -10.82 12.36
C ASP A 11 21.80 -11.32 11.70
N ARG A 12 20.90 -11.90 12.48
CA ARG A 12 19.57 -12.31 11.99
C ARG A 12 18.72 -11.11 11.56
N ILE A 13 18.76 -9.98 12.29
CA ILE A 13 18.11 -8.73 11.88
C ILE A 13 18.62 -8.24 10.53
N LYS A 14 19.94 -8.29 10.29
CA LYS A 14 20.52 -7.92 8.98
C LYS A 14 20.02 -8.82 7.87
N GLU A 15 20.09 -10.12 8.08
CA GLU A 15 19.64 -11.13 7.11
C GLU A 15 18.15 -10.92 6.74
N LEU A 16 17.27 -10.80 7.74
CA LEU A 16 15.84 -10.57 7.53
C LEU A 16 15.58 -9.26 6.79
N THR A 17 16.28 -8.19 7.16
CA THR A 17 16.17 -6.90 6.48
C THR A 17 16.53 -7.01 5.00
N GLU A 18 17.62 -7.71 4.66
CA GLU A 18 18.03 -7.92 3.26
C GLU A 18 17.04 -8.78 2.48
N ILE A 19 16.56 -9.88 3.07
CA ILE A 19 15.58 -10.78 2.45
C ILE A 19 14.28 -10.03 2.16
N LEU A 20 13.73 -9.35 3.16
CA LEU A 20 12.45 -8.63 3.04
C LEU A 20 12.56 -7.45 2.07
N ASN A 21 13.64 -6.70 2.09
CA ASN A 21 13.88 -5.62 1.14
C ASN A 21 14.02 -6.15 -0.30
N ARG A 22 14.70 -7.28 -0.50
CA ARG A 22 14.81 -7.92 -1.82
C ARG A 22 13.44 -8.41 -2.30
N ALA A 23 12.65 -9.03 -1.42
CA ALA A 23 11.31 -9.51 -1.76
C ALA A 23 10.37 -8.34 -2.11
N SER A 24 10.38 -7.27 -1.32
CA SER A 24 9.62 -6.06 -1.60
C SER A 24 10.05 -5.42 -2.93
N LYS A 25 11.36 -5.34 -3.20
CA LYS A 25 11.87 -4.82 -4.46
C LYS A 25 11.41 -5.65 -5.66
N ALA A 26 11.51 -6.97 -5.58
CA ALA A 26 11.06 -7.87 -6.64
C ALA A 26 9.55 -7.71 -6.88
N TYR A 27 8.77 -7.64 -5.81
CA TYR A 27 7.32 -7.50 -5.88
C TYR A 27 6.87 -6.16 -6.47
N TYR A 28 7.43 -5.03 -5.98
CA TYR A 28 6.99 -3.69 -6.39
C TYR A 28 7.63 -3.18 -7.67
N MET A 29 8.90 -3.53 -7.98
CA MET A 29 9.63 -2.98 -9.12
C MET A 29 9.77 -3.96 -10.29
N GLN A 30 9.76 -5.28 -10.01
CA GLN A 30 10.00 -6.30 -11.03
C GLN A 30 8.75 -7.13 -11.30
N ASP A 31 7.64 -6.82 -10.63
CA ASP A 31 6.38 -7.56 -10.70
C ASP A 31 6.59 -9.09 -10.55
N THR A 32 7.53 -9.46 -9.69
CA THR A 32 7.96 -10.84 -9.48
C THR A 32 7.79 -11.22 -8.01
N GLU A 33 6.99 -12.26 -7.76
CA GLU A 33 6.82 -12.83 -6.43
C GLU A 33 7.92 -13.86 -6.18
N ILE A 34 8.91 -13.53 -5.32
CA ILE A 34 10.03 -14.43 -4.97
C ILE A 34 9.77 -15.22 -3.68
N MET A 35 8.71 -14.85 -2.95
CA MET A 35 8.18 -15.58 -1.80
C MET A 35 6.69 -15.28 -1.65
N SER A 36 5.95 -16.19 -1.03
CA SER A 36 4.53 -15.99 -0.77
C SER A 36 4.29 -14.86 0.24
N ASN A 37 3.10 -14.24 0.20
CA ASN A 37 2.70 -13.23 1.18
C ASN A 37 2.73 -13.78 2.62
N TYR A 38 2.41 -15.07 2.79
CA TYR A 38 2.47 -15.72 4.10
C TYR A 38 3.90 -15.85 4.63
N GLU A 39 4.86 -16.23 3.78
CA GLU A 39 6.28 -16.29 4.14
C GLU A 39 6.83 -14.89 4.44
N TYR A 40 6.49 -13.90 3.62
CA TYR A 40 6.87 -12.52 3.86
C TYR A 40 6.38 -12.00 5.22
N ASP A 41 5.10 -12.22 5.52
CA ASP A 41 4.52 -11.81 6.80
C ASP A 41 5.17 -12.51 8.00
N ALA A 42 5.51 -13.79 7.88
CA ALA A 42 6.19 -14.53 8.94
C ALA A 42 7.59 -13.97 9.23
N LEU A 43 8.38 -13.70 8.18
CA LEU A 43 9.72 -13.13 8.31
C LEU A 43 9.66 -11.67 8.81
N TYR A 44 8.66 -10.92 8.41
CA TYR A 44 8.44 -9.56 8.88
C TYR A 44 8.08 -9.54 10.37
N ASP A 45 7.19 -10.42 10.82
CA ASP A 45 6.83 -10.55 12.23
C ASP A 45 8.04 -10.98 13.09
N GLU A 46 8.91 -11.88 12.57
CA GLU A 46 10.19 -12.26 13.21
C GLU A 46 11.12 -11.05 13.35
N LEU A 47 11.27 -10.25 12.30
CA LEU A 47 12.11 -9.04 12.32
C LEU A 47 11.61 -8.04 13.38
N VAL A 48 10.31 -7.74 13.40
CA VAL A 48 9.71 -6.83 14.39
C VAL A 48 9.97 -7.31 15.81
N GLN A 49 9.85 -8.61 16.05
CA GLN A 49 10.11 -9.17 17.38
C GLN A 49 11.57 -9.04 17.78
N LEU A 50 12.51 -9.37 16.88
CA LEU A 50 13.94 -9.24 17.13
C LEU A 50 14.38 -7.80 17.36
N GLU A 51 13.86 -6.85 16.59
CA GLU A 51 14.13 -5.42 16.78
C GLU A 51 13.62 -4.94 18.15
N LYS A 52 12.44 -5.40 18.58
CA LYS A 52 11.89 -5.09 19.90
C LYS A 52 12.70 -5.69 21.04
N GLU A 53 13.17 -6.93 20.89
CA GLU A 53 13.97 -7.64 21.92
C GLU A 53 15.36 -7.06 22.08
N THR A 54 15.99 -6.65 20.98
CA THR A 54 17.38 -6.16 20.98
C THR A 54 17.50 -4.64 21.08
N GLY A 55 16.43 -3.90 20.76
CA GLY A 55 16.46 -2.45 20.59
C GLY A 55 17.26 -1.98 19.36
N ILE A 56 17.65 -2.92 18.47
CA ILE A 56 18.42 -2.63 17.26
C ILE A 56 17.47 -2.57 16.08
N THR A 57 17.37 -1.41 15.43
CA THR A 57 16.64 -1.23 14.19
C THR A 57 17.57 -0.62 13.15
N LEU A 58 17.72 -1.29 11.99
CA LEU A 58 18.58 -0.79 10.93
C LEU A 58 17.90 0.35 10.17
N SER A 59 18.69 1.33 9.71
CA SER A 59 18.17 2.49 8.98
C SER A 59 17.40 2.15 7.69
N ASN A 60 17.68 0.98 7.12
CA ASN A 60 17.00 0.43 5.94
C ASN A 60 15.99 -0.69 6.29
N SER A 61 15.60 -0.82 7.56
CA SER A 61 14.63 -1.84 7.95
C SER A 61 13.26 -1.57 7.32
N PRO A 62 12.59 -2.60 6.76
CA PRO A 62 11.24 -2.47 6.23
C PRO A 62 10.18 -2.16 7.30
N THR A 63 10.55 -2.24 8.58
CA THR A 63 9.68 -1.86 9.70
C THR A 63 9.58 -0.35 9.86
N ILE A 64 10.60 0.42 9.41
CA ILE A 64 10.62 1.88 9.44
C ILE A 64 10.18 2.47 8.11
N HIS A 65 10.54 1.83 7.00
CA HIS A 65 10.25 2.31 5.65
C HIS A 65 9.19 1.45 4.99
N VAL A 66 8.05 2.05 4.65
CA VAL A 66 7.00 1.41 3.87
C VAL A 66 7.13 1.82 2.41
N GLY A 67 7.53 0.88 1.56
CA GLY A 67 7.60 1.09 0.11
C GLY A 67 9.01 1.39 -0.41
N TYR A 68 9.16 1.27 -1.75
CA TYR A 68 10.40 1.54 -2.48
C TYR A 68 10.37 2.92 -3.12
N GLU A 69 11.57 3.45 -3.44
CA GLU A 69 11.66 4.59 -4.34
C GLU A 69 10.98 4.24 -5.66
N VAL A 70 9.95 5.00 -5.97
CA VAL A 70 9.18 4.82 -7.19
C VAL A 70 10.01 5.35 -8.35
N VAL A 71 10.50 4.44 -9.19
CA VAL A 71 11.11 4.80 -10.48
C VAL A 71 9.97 4.87 -11.49
N SER A 72 9.33 6.01 -11.60
CA SER A 72 8.23 6.27 -12.52
C SER A 72 8.40 7.65 -13.15
N GLU A 73 7.89 7.80 -14.38
CA GLU A 73 7.85 9.06 -15.11
C GLU A 73 6.75 10.01 -14.58
N LEU A 74 5.84 9.52 -13.72
CA LEU A 74 4.79 10.33 -13.16
C LEU A 74 5.34 11.34 -12.16
N PRO A 75 4.79 12.57 -12.11
CA PRO A 75 5.16 13.56 -11.11
C PRO A 75 4.99 13.01 -9.70
N LYS A 76 5.96 13.27 -8.85
CA LYS A 76 5.94 12.86 -7.44
C LYS A 76 5.50 14.02 -6.56
N GLU A 77 4.80 13.72 -5.49
CA GLU A 77 4.35 14.70 -4.52
C GLU A 77 4.45 14.17 -3.08
N GLU A 78 4.86 15.04 -2.16
CA GLU A 78 4.91 14.73 -0.73
C GLU A 78 3.50 14.74 -0.15
N HIS A 79 3.23 13.79 0.74
CA HIS A 79 1.99 13.77 1.51
C HIS A 79 2.05 14.81 2.63
N GLU A 80 0.96 15.53 2.83
CA GLU A 80 0.81 16.48 3.95
C GLU A 80 0.90 15.77 5.31
N TYR A 81 0.45 14.51 5.36
CA TYR A 81 0.55 13.62 6.53
C TYR A 81 1.09 12.27 6.10
N PRO A 82 1.94 11.60 6.90
CA PRO A 82 2.46 10.29 6.57
C PRO A 82 1.34 9.26 6.35
N MET A 83 1.38 8.55 5.22
CA MET A 83 0.42 7.51 4.85
C MET A 83 0.94 6.14 5.28
N LEU A 84 1.19 5.99 6.58
CA LEU A 84 1.76 4.78 7.18
C LEU A 84 0.78 3.61 7.15
N SER A 85 1.29 2.42 7.39
CA SER A 85 0.48 1.23 7.57
C SER A 85 -0.33 1.32 8.86
N LEU A 86 -1.50 0.68 8.86
CA LEU A 86 -2.31 0.54 10.07
C LEU A 86 -1.73 -0.59 10.94
N ASP A 87 -1.95 -0.50 12.24
CA ASP A 87 -1.63 -1.57 13.16
C ASP A 87 -2.38 -2.84 12.78
N LYS A 88 -1.75 -3.98 13.03
CA LYS A 88 -2.32 -5.30 12.76
C LYS A 88 -2.17 -6.20 13.97
N THR A 89 -3.15 -7.05 14.19
CA THR A 89 -3.08 -8.11 15.18
C THR A 89 -3.78 -9.37 14.67
N LYS A 90 -3.29 -10.54 15.07
CA LYS A 90 -3.96 -11.84 14.89
C LYS A 90 -4.61 -12.30 16.20
N ASP A 91 -4.36 -11.58 17.31
CA ASP A 91 -4.89 -11.91 18.62
C ASP A 91 -6.21 -11.20 18.89
N VAL A 92 -7.22 -11.98 19.25
CA VAL A 92 -8.58 -11.47 19.49
C VAL A 92 -8.63 -10.62 20.75
N GLN A 93 -7.83 -10.96 21.80
CA GLN A 93 -7.82 -10.19 23.03
C GLN A 93 -7.23 -8.80 22.81
N THR A 94 -6.11 -8.71 22.09
CA THR A 94 -5.49 -7.43 21.68
C THR A 94 -6.49 -6.56 20.92
N LEU A 95 -7.26 -7.15 20.01
CA LEU A 95 -8.29 -6.42 19.25
C LEU A 95 -9.43 -5.94 20.16
N SER A 96 -9.85 -6.78 21.09
CA SER A 96 -10.91 -6.46 22.06
C SER A 96 -10.49 -5.32 22.99
N ASP A 97 -9.25 -5.38 23.49
CA ASP A 97 -8.68 -4.36 24.38
C ASP A 97 -8.54 -3.00 23.65
N TRP A 98 -8.11 -3.04 22.38
CA TRP A 98 -8.03 -1.84 21.53
C TRP A 98 -9.42 -1.24 21.26
N LEU A 99 -10.42 -2.07 21.01
CA LEU A 99 -11.79 -1.61 20.72
C LEU A 99 -12.46 -1.05 21.99
N GLY A 100 -12.23 -1.67 23.17
CA GLY A 100 -12.87 -1.30 24.42
C GLY A 100 -14.39 -1.34 24.31
N ASP A 101 -15.05 -0.29 24.85
CA ASP A 101 -16.50 -0.13 24.82
C ASP A 101 -17.02 0.58 23.55
N GLN A 102 -16.14 0.82 22.57
CA GLN A 102 -16.52 1.51 21.34
C GLN A 102 -17.23 0.59 20.36
N MET A 103 -18.14 1.14 19.58
CA MET A 103 -18.75 0.42 18.47
C MET A 103 -17.75 0.32 17.30
N GLY A 104 -17.41 -0.92 16.92
CA GLY A 104 -16.53 -1.23 15.80
C GLY A 104 -17.30 -1.62 14.54
N VAL A 105 -16.66 -1.42 13.39
CA VAL A 105 -17.14 -1.91 12.10
C VAL A 105 -16.15 -2.91 11.54
N LEU A 106 -16.60 -4.14 11.34
CA LEU A 106 -15.83 -5.18 10.66
C LEU A 106 -16.02 -5.06 9.15
N SER A 107 -14.93 -5.07 8.40
CA SER A 107 -14.98 -5.05 6.93
C SER A 107 -13.84 -5.87 6.33
N TRP A 108 -14.01 -6.29 5.08
CA TRP A 108 -12.92 -6.89 4.32
C TRP A 108 -11.77 -5.88 4.14
N LYS A 109 -10.54 -6.37 4.32
CA LYS A 109 -9.35 -5.63 3.91
C LYS A 109 -9.11 -5.91 2.42
N MET A 110 -9.59 -4.99 1.60
CA MET A 110 -9.36 -5.08 0.16
C MET A 110 -7.88 -4.89 -0.15
N ASP A 111 -7.40 -5.64 -1.12
CA ASP A 111 -6.04 -5.57 -1.64
C ASP A 111 -6.03 -4.84 -2.98
N GLY A 112 -5.32 -3.73 -3.05
CA GLY A 112 -5.26 -2.88 -4.25
C GLY A 112 -4.15 -1.85 -4.13
N LEU A 113 -4.36 -0.69 -4.73
CA LEU A 113 -3.46 0.46 -4.67
C LEU A 113 -4.02 1.51 -3.71
N THR A 114 -3.31 1.80 -2.63
CA THR A 114 -3.72 2.88 -1.72
C THR A 114 -3.54 4.22 -2.41
N ILE A 115 -4.59 5.02 -2.45
CA ILE A 115 -4.59 6.38 -3.00
C ILE A 115 -5.14 7.39 -1.99
N VAL A 116 -4.68 8.62 -2.14
CA VAL A 116 -5.10 9.79 -1.36
C VAL A 116 -5.76 10.77 -2.30
N LEU A 117 -7.05 11.06 -2.05
CA LEU A 117 -7.83 12.03 -2.80
C LEU A 117 -7.93 13.33 -2.03
N THR A 118 -7.64 14.45 -2.66
CA THR A 118 -7.82 15.78 -2.08
C THR A 118 -8.92 16.52 -2.84
N TYR A 119 -9.92 16.94 -2.09
CA TYR A 119 -10.96 17.85 -2.54
C TYR A 119 -10.73 19.24 -1.95
N ASP A 120 -10.94 20.25 -2.74
CA ASP A 120 -10.97 21.65 -2.30
C ASP A 120 -12.24 22.33 -2.80
N ASN A 121 -12.97 22.96 -1.89
CA ASN A 121 -14.27 23.58 -2.18
C ASN A 121 -15.27 22.68 -2.92
N GLY A 122 -15.16 21.39 -2.68
CA GLY A 122 -16.01 20.37 -3.27
C GLY A 122 -15.54 19.83 -4.62
N GLU A 123 -14.41 20.26 -5.15
CA GLU A 123 -13.84 19.73 -6.39
C GLU A 123 -12.66 18.80 -6.12
N LEU A 124 -12.56 17.69 -6.87
CA LEU A 124 -11.40 16.81 -6.82
C LEU A 124 -10.21 17.53 -7.48
N VAL A 125 -9.29 18.02 -6.66
CA VAL A 125 -8.12 18.78 -7.14
C VAL A 125 -6.90 17.90 -7.31
N LYS A 126 -6.79 16.79 -6.54
CA LYS A 126 -5.60 15.96 -6.53
C LYS A 126 -5.88 14.53 -6.12
N ALA A 127 -5.15 13.58 -6.75
CA ALA A 127 -5.03 12.21 -6.32
C ALA A 127 -3.57 11.77 -6.37
N VAL A 128 -3.07 11.13 -5.30
CA VAL A 128 -1.69 10.69 -5.14
C VAL A 128 -1.66 9.27 -4.63
N THR A 129 -0.79 8.41 -5.15
CA THR A 129 -0.57 7.06 -4.60
C THR A 129 0.09 7.14 -3.22
N ARG A 130 -0.05 6.11 -2.39
CA ARG A 130 0.64 6.08 -1.10
C ARG A 130 2.17 6.18 -1.27
N GLY A 131 2.72 5.57 -2.31
CA GLY A 131 4.16 5.46 -2.51
C GLY A 131 4.84 4.81 -1.31
N ASN A 132 5.92 5.42 -0.83
CA ASN A 132 6.64 4.98 0.37
C ASN A 132 6.01 5.47 1.70
N GLY A 133 4.84 6.07 1.64
CA GLY A 133 4.13 6.65 2.78
C GLY A 133 4.40 8.14 3.02
N TYR A 134 5.45 8.70 2.44
CA TYR A 134 5.80 10.12 2.51
C TYR A 134 5.69 10.81 1.15
N VAL A 135 6.09 10.12 0.09
CA VAL A 135 6.05 10.60 -1.29
C VAL A 135 5.32 9.59 -2.15
N GLY A 136 4.37 10.04 -2.96
CA GLY A 136 3.63 9.23 -3.91
C GLY A 136 3.61 9.84 -5.31
N GLU A 137 3.04 9.13 -6.26
CA GLU A 137 2.86 9.55 -7.65
C GLU A 137 1.55 10.28 -7.82
N VAL A 138 1.56 11.38 -8.56
CA VAL A 138 0.35 12.12 -8.89
C VAL A 138 -0.42 11.38 -9.99
N ILE A 139 -1.60 10.90 -9.65
CA ILE A 139 -2.49 10.11 -10.53
C ILE A 139 -3.87 10.76 -10.69
N THR A 140 -3.95 12.08 -10.63
CA THR A 140 -5.23 12.80 -10.64
C THR A 140 -6.07 12.49 -11.87
N ASN A 141 -5.45 12.37 -13.05
CA ASN A 141 -6.17 12.03 -14.28
C ASN A 141 -6.73 10.60 -14.25
N ASN A 142 -5.95 9.65 -13.71
CA ASN A 142 -6.41 8.27 -13.55
C ASN A 142 -7.57 8.18 -12.53
N ALA A 143 -7.49 8.91 -11.43
CA ALA A 143 -8.55 8.91 -10.41
C ALA A 143 -9.89 9.44 -10.94
N LYS A 144 -9.88 10.34 -11.92
CA LYS A 144 -11.10 10.88 -12.53
C LYS A 144 -11.91 9.85 -13.34
N VAL A 145 -11.27 8.77 -13.78
CA VAL A 145 -11.97 7.70 -14.51
C VAL A 145 -12.45 6.56 -13.60
N PHE A 146 -12.16 6.61 -12.30
CA PHE A 146 -12.69 5.64 -11.36
C PHE A 146 -14.20 5.80 -11.20
N LYS A 147 -14.95 4.71 -11.33
CA LYS A 147 -16.43 4.73 -11.39
C LYS A 147 -17.12 5.38 -10.20
N ASN A 148 -16.53 5.26 -9.00
CA ASN A 148 -17.13 5.72 -7.76
C ASN A 148 -16.36 6.85 -7.07
N VAL A 149 -15.49 7.53 -7.82
CA VAL A 149 -14.82 8.75 -7.35
C VAL A 149 -15.56 9.95 -7.93
N PRO A 150 -16.38 10.66 -7.14
CA PRO A 150 -17.07 11.84 -7.61
C PRO A 150 -16.08 12.96 -7.87
N HIS A 151 -16.20 13.64 -9.01
CA HIS A 151 -15.38 14.82 -9.30
C HIS A 151 -15.80 16.02 -8.45
N ARG A 152 -17.05 16.02 -7.97
CA ARG A 152 -17.60 17.06 -7.10
C ARG A 152 -18.38 16.45 -5.94
N ILE A 153 -18.20 17.07 -4.77
CA ILE A 153 -18.88 16.72 -3.51
C ILE A 153 -19.53 17.95 -2.90
N ALA A 154 -20.50 17.74 -2.02
CA ALA A 154 -21.21 18.85 -1.35
C ALA A 154 -20.37 19.58 -0.30
N PHE A 155 -19.38 18.90 0.28
CA PHE A 155 -18.53 19.48 1.33
C PHE A 155 -17.72 20.66 0.79
N LYS A 156 -17.74 21.78 1.51
CA LYS A 156 -16.97 22.97 1.20
C LYS A 156 -15.81 23.12 2.19
N GLY A 157 -14.62 23.28 1.66
CA GLY A 157 -13.37 23.29 2.39
C GLY A 157 -12.42 22.20 1.87
N LYS A 158 -11.26 22.08 2.48
CA LYS A 158 -10.26 21.06 2.13
C LYS A 158 -10.66 19.73 2.78
N LEU A 159 -10.78 18.68 1.98
CA LEU A 159 -11.06 17.31 2.45
C LEU A 159 -10.04 16.35 1.84
N THR A 160 -9.32 15.63 2.68
CA THR A 160 -8.39 14.59 2.28
C THR A 160 -8.96 13.22 2.66
N LEU A 161 -9.09 12.34 1.68
CA LEU A 161 -9.60 10.98 1.84
C LEU A 161 -8.53 9.97 1.43
N ARG A 162 -8.35 8.93 2.24
CA ARG A 162 -7.53 7.77 1.91
C ARG A 162 -8.43 6.60 1.54
N GLY A 163 -8.17 5.96 0.41
CA GLY A 163 -8.93 4.82 -0.05
C GLY A 163 -8.06 3.79 -0.76
N GLU A 164 -8.65 2.67 -1.12
CA GLU A 164 -8.00 1.58 -1.84
C GLU A 164 -8.62 1.44 -3.22
N ALA A 165 -7.82 1.68 -4.26
CA ALA A 165 -8.23 1.46 -5.64
C ALA A 165 -8.08 -0.02 -5.99
N VAL A 166 -9.15 -0.65 -6.44
CA VAL A 166 -9.19 -2.06 -6.78
C VAL A 166 -9.81 -2.27 -8.16
N ILE A 167 -9.44 -3.37 -8.81
CA ILE A 167 -10.06 -3.87 -10.03
C ILE A 167 -10.64 -5.26 -9.75
N LYS A 168 -11.78 -5.58 -10.37
CA LYS A 168 -12.33 -6.94 -10.28
C LYS A 168 -11.45 -7.92 -11.05
N TYR A 169 -11.30 -9.13 -10.54
CA TYR A 169 -10.53 -10.18 -11.23
C TYR A 169 -11.06 -10.48 -12.64
N SER A 170 -12.40 -10.43 -12.84
CA SER A 170 -13.00 -10.58 -14.17
C SER A 170 -12.50 -9.54 -15.17
N ASP A 171 -12.43 -8.29 -14.73
CA ASP A 171 -12.03 -7.16 -15.57
C ASP A 171 -10.51 -7.18 -15.82
N PHE A 172 -9.74 -7.52 -14.78
CA PHE A 172 -8.31 -7.74 -14.88
C PHE A 172 -7.95 -8.84 -15.89
N ASN A 173 -8.64 -9.99 -15.82
CA ASN A 173 -8.43 -11.10 -16.75
C ASN A 173 -8.85 -10.71 -18.18
N ALA A 174 -9.98 -10.00 -18.34
CA ALA A 174 -10.42 -9.53 -19.65
C ALA A 174 -9.37 -8.62 -20.30
N LEU A 175 -8.78 -7.71 -19.52
CA LEU A 175 -7.70 -6.83 -19.99
C LEU A 175 -6.46 -7.60 -20.40
N ASN A 176 -5.99 -8.52 -19.55
CA ASN A 176 -4.82 -9.33 -19.85
C ASN A 176 -5.02 -10.22 -21.09
N ASN A 177 -6.25 -10.65 -21.36
CA ASN A 177 -6.56 -11.44 -22.56
C ASN A 177 -6.49 -10.62 -23.87
N GLN A 178 -6.57 -9.29 -23.77
CA GLN A 178 -6.44 -8.38 -24.93
C GLN A 178 -4.95 -8.09 -25.26
N ILE A 179 -4.04 -8.41 -24.36
CA ILE A 179 -2.60 -8.23 -24.56
C ILE A 179 -2.06 -9.50 -25.24
N GLU A 180 -1.63 -9.34 -26.49
CA GLU A 180 -1.10 -10.46 -27.29
C GLU A 180 0.24 -10.96 -26.77
N ASP A 181 1.14 -10.03 -26.39
CA ASP A 181 2.44 -10.36 -25.83
C ASP A 181 2.32 -10.86 -24.38
N SER A 182 2.71 -12.11 -24.16
CA SER A 182 2.65 -12.74 -22.84
C SER A 182 3.56 -12.08 -21.80
N GLU A 183 4.66 -11.45 -22.22
CA GLU A 183 5.60 -10.76 -21.34
C GLU A 183 5.07 -9.38 -20.92
N ALA A 184 4.21 -8.76 -21.76
CA ALA A 184 3.57 -7.50 -21.48
C ALA A 184 2.33 -7.61 -20.58
N LYS A 185 1.86 -8.84 -20.27
CA LYS A 185 0.68 -9.03 -19.40
C LYS A 185 0.98 -8.63 -17.97
N TYR A 186 -0.02 -7.96 -17.36
CA TYR A 186 0.07 -7.60 -15.95
C TYR A 186 0.01 -8.85 -15.06
N LYS A 187 1.01 -9.04 -14.21
CA LYS A 187 1.07 -10.17 -13.28
C LYS A 187 0.24 -9.93 -12.02
N ASN A 188 0.05 -8.65 -11.65
CA ASN A 188 -0.64 -8.26 -10.43
C ASN A 188 -1.71 -7.18 -10.69
N PRO A 189 -2.96 -7.37 -10.20
CA PRO A 189 -4.02 -6.36 -10.30
C PRO A 189 -3.67 -4.99 -9.71
N ARG A 190 -2.75 -4.92 -8.73
CA ARG A 190 -2.31 -3.67 -8.10
C ARG A 190 -1.64 -2.71 -9.07
N ASN A 191 -0.89 -3.22 -10.01
CA ASN A 191 -0.06 -2.39 -10.89
C ASN A 191 -0.90 -1.68 -11.97
N ARG A 192 -2.13 -2.14 -12.20
CA ARG A 192 -3.01 -1.61 -13.22
C ARG A 192 -3.60 -0.22 -12.92
N PRO A 193 -4.06 0.11 -11.69
CA PRO A 193 -4.67 1.41 -11.42
C PRO A 193 -3.76 2.61 -11.62
N SER A 194 -2.44 2.42 -11.54
CA SER A 194 -1.46 3.48 -11.78
C SER A 194 -1.02 3.64 -13.23
N ALA A 195 -1.36 2.69 -14.12
CA ALA A 195 -0.96 2.75 -15.51
C ALA A 195 -1.73 3.82 -16.28
N GLU A 196 -1.07 4.53 -17.20
CA GLU A 196 -1.62 5.62 -18.01
C GLU A 196 -2.85 5.22 -18.84
N GLN A 197 -3.05 3.94 -19.08
CA GLN A 197 -4.05 3.38 -20.00
C GLN A 197 -5.38 2.98 -19.33
N CYS A 198 -5.63 3.31 -18.06
CA CYS A 198 -6.89 2.95 -17.41
C CYS A 198 -8.13 3.60 -18.08
N GLY A 199 -7.95 4.68 -18.83
CA GLY A 199 -9.01 5.38 -19.58
C GLY A 199 -9.44 4.70 -20.87
N ASP A 200 -8.55 3.96 -21.55
CA ASP A 200 -8.79 3.50 -22.92
C ASP A 200 -9.40 2.10 -23.03
N CYS A 201 -9.40 1.29 -21.97
CA CYS A 201 -9.72 -0.14 -22.08
C CYS A 201 -11.04 -0.56 -21.43
N GLY A 202 -11.88 0.38 -20.97
CA GLY A 202 -13.22 0.07 -20.43
C GLY A 202 -13.22 -0.74 -19.12
N ALA A 203 -12.07 -0.98 -18.50
CA ALA A 203 -11.98 -1.68 -17.23
C ALA A 203 -12.52 -0.81 -16.09
N GLU A 204 -13.31 -1.44 -15.25
CA GLU A 204 -13.96 -0.79 -14.12
C GLU A 204 -13.02 -0.75 -12.92
N CYS A 205 -12.30 0.37 -12.72
CA CYS A 205 -11.60 0.62 -11.47
C CYS A 205 -12.56 1.23 -10.43
N PHE A 206 -12.55 0.66 -9.22
CA PHE A 206 -13.38 1.10 -8.10
C PHE A 206 -12.50 1.56 -6.95
N LEU A 207 -12.91 2.63 -6.27
CA LEU A 207 -12.34 3.01 -4.99
C LEU A 207 -13.20 2.41 -3.87
N PHE A 208 -12.61 1.50 -3.09
CA PHE A 208 -13.23 0.95 -1.91
C PHE A 208 -12.59 1.53 -0.66
N ARG A 209 -13.47 1.96 0.28
CA ARG A 209 -13.17 2.41 1.63
C ARG A 209 -12.45 3.76 1.75
N PHE A 210 -13.20 4.70 2.28
CA PHE A 210 -12.70 6.01 2.69
C PHE A 210 -12.33 5.98 4.17
N HIS A 211 -11.09 6.35 4.50
CA HIS A 211 -10.76 6.85 5.81
C HIS A 211 -10.66 8.36 5.71
N THR A 212 -11.50 9.06 6.46
CA THR A 212 -11.40 10.51 6.57
C THR A 212 -10.19 10.81 7.45
N CYS A 213 -9.14 11.40 6.87
CA CYS A 213 -8.15 12.11 7.66
C CYS A 213 -8.75 13.48 7.96
N CYS A 214 -9.57 13.58 9.04
CA CYS A 214 -9.97 14.87 9.56
C CYS A 214 -8.80 15.44 10.34
N CYS A 215 -8.31 16.60 9.94
CA CYS A 215 -7.56 17.52 10.78
C CYS A 215 -8.50 18.44 11.50
#